data_5f93aa2f3dd4e094e8fee081d821b744
#
_entry.id   5f93aa2f3dd4e094e8fee081d821b744
#
_cell.length_a   1.000
_cell.length_b   1.000
_cell.length_c   1.000
_cell.angle_alpha   90.00
_cell.angle_beta   90.00
_cell.angle_gamma   90.00
#
_symmetry.space_group_name_H-M   'P 1'
#
loop_
_entity.id
_entity.type
_entity.pdbx_description
1 polymer ?
#
loop_
_entity_poly.entity_id
_entity_poly.type
_entity_poly.pdbx_seq_one_letter_code
_entity_poly.pdbx_strand_id
1 'polypeptide(L)'
;MKDASATRKDIYPIGKKNPNLPFHPAVRAGDFIFISGQVAKDADGNMISGTIEEETRGTIEAIRRILAEEGATLSDVVRVTTYLEDARDFGRYNRVFGEQFKDAVLARTTVEARAVINTKIEMDAIAYKPPQWMMCYARPRTGALRRTT
;
A
#
# COMPACT_ATOMS: atom_id res chain seq x y z
N MET A 1 -7.52 -4.71 38.31
CA MET A 1 -8.04 -4.90 36.93
C MET A 1 -7.59 -3.71 36.11
N LYS A 2 -6.60 -3.89 35.22
CA LYS A 2 -6.16 -2.81 34.31
C LYS A 2 -7.20 -2.71 33.20
N ASP A 3 -7.72 -1.52 33.02
CA ASP A 3 -8.70 -1.15 32.03
C ASP A 3 -8.24 -1.56 30.61
N ALA A 4 -8.92 -2.54 30.00
CA ALA A 4 -8.65 -3.04 28.66
C ALA A 4 -9.20 -2.11 27.56
N SER A 5 -9.66 -0.92 27.94
CA SER A 5 -10.25 0.09 27.05
C SER A 5 -9.24 1.15 26.58
N ALA A 6 -7.94 0.92 26.73
CA ALA A 6 -6.95 1.74 26.03
C ALA A 6 -7.16 1.53 24.53
N THR A 7 -7.99 2.38 23.95
CA THR A 7 -8.19 2.49 22.50
C THR A 7 -6.83 2.40 21.83
N ARG A 8 -6.67 1.41 20.93
CA ARG A 8 -5.50 1.28 20.05
C ARG A 8 -5.42 2.51 19.15
N LYS A 9 -4.86 3.61 19.71
CA LYS A 9 -4.69 4.89 18.98
C LYS A 9 -3.78 4.79 17.76
N ASP A 10 -3.05 3.69 17.66
CA ASP A 10 -2.12 3.36 16.58
C ASP A 10 -2.75 2.56 15.43
N ILE A 11 -4.04 2.20 15.53
CA ILE A 11 -4.78 1.52 14.46
C ILE A 11 -6.01 2.34 14.09
N TYR A 12 -6.06 2.77 12.82
CA TYR A 12 -7.20 3.53 12.30
C TYR A 12 -7.39 3.33 10.79
N PRO A 13 -8.63 3.51 10.30
CA PRO A 13 -8.92 3.37 8.87
C PRO A 13 -8.41 4.57 8.07
N ILE A 14 -8.05 4.30 6.81
CA ILE A 14 -7.66 5.29 5.81
C ILE A 14 -8.65 5.20 4.64
N GLY A 15 -9.03 6.34 4.11
CA GLY A 15 -9.94 6.44 2.98
C GLY A 15 -11.41 6.34 3.36
N LYS A 16 -12.26 6.77 2.43
CA LYS A 16 -13.71 6.74 2.61
C LYS A 16 -14.24 5.30 2.49
N LYS A 17 -14.78 4.78 3.58
CA LYS A 17 -15.42 3.47 3.57
C LYS A 17 -16.66 3.45 2.68
N ASN A 18 -16.77 2.44 1.82
CA ASN A 18 -18.03 2.10 1.18
C ASN A 18 -18.94 1.42 2.21
N PRO A 19 -20.17 1.97 2.48
CA PRO A 19 -21.05 1.41 3.49
C PRO A 19 -21.53 -0.02 3.18
N ASN A 20 -21.45 -0.44 1.92
CA ASN A 20 -21.84 -1.78 1.47
C ASN A 20 -20.72 -2.82 1.58
N LEU A 21 -19.50 -2.42 2.02
CA LEU A 21 -18.36 -3.31 2.17
C LEU A 21 -17.98 -3.44 3.65
N PRO A 22 -17.62 -4.66 4.12
CA PRO A 22 -17.27 -4.91 5.52
C PRO A 22 -15.80 -4.55 5.86
N PHE A 23 -15.12 -3.80 5.01
CA PHE A 23 -13.71 -3.41 5.18
C PHE A 23 -13.46 -1.98 4.72
N HIS A 24 -12.31 -1.44 5.08
CA HIS A 24 -11.83 -0.11 4.67
C HIS A 24 -10.88 -0.22 3.47
N PRO A 25 -10.69 0.85 2.68
CA PRO A 25 -9.70 0.89 1.60
C PRO A 25 -8.28 0.60 2.08
N ALA A 26 -7.95 1.09 3.27
CA ALA A 26 -6.68 0.80 3.93
C ALA A 26 -6.82 0.99 5.46
N VAL A 27 -5.84 0.47 6.18
CA VAL A 27 -5.72 0.61 7.63
C VAL A 27 -4.27 0.97 7.96
N ARG A 28 -4.09 1.99 8.79
CA ARG A 28 -2.80 2.21 9.45
C ARG A 28 -2.73 1.35 10.71
N ALA A 29 -1.60 0.71 10.92
CA ALA A 29 -1.27 0.03 12.17
C ALA A 29 0.19 0.39 12.52
N GLY A 30 0.34 1.32 13.47
CA GLY A 30 1.64 1.88 13.85
C GLY A 30 2.34 2.52 12.63
N ASP A 31 3.53 2.02 12.30
CA ASP A 31 4.35 2.51 11.20
C ASP A 31 3.94 1.95 9.82
N PHE A 32 3.02 0.99 9.79
CA PHE A 32 2.61 0.31 8.57
C PHE A 32 1.25 0.78 8.08
N ILE A 33 1.10 0.79 6.75
CA ILE A 33 -0.16 1.03 6.04
C ILE A 33 -0.48 -0.26 5.28
N PHE A 34 -1.62 -0.86 5.60
CA PHE A 34 -2.15 -2.05 4.94
C PHE A 34 -3.23 -1.63 3.96
N ILE A 35 -3.02 -1.85 2.68
CA ILE A 35 -3.92 -1.44 1.61
C ILE A 35 -4.69 -2.67 1.12
N SER A 36 -6.01 -2.59 1.18
CA SER A 36 -6.90 -3.62 0.62
C SER A 36 -6.73 -3.75 -0.89
N GLY A 37 -7.16 -4.87 -1.45
CA GLY A 37 -7.12 -5.11 -2.89
C GLY A 37 -7.65 -3.91 -3.68
N GLN A 38 -6.84 -3.38 -4.57
CA GLN A 38 -7.18 -2.28 -5.46
C GLN A 38 -7.23 -2.77 -6.89
N VAL A 39 -8.10 -2.16 -7.66
CA VAL A 39 -8.26 -2.36 -9.10
C VAL A 39 -8.18 -1.00 -9.79
N ALA A 40 -8.07 -1.01 -11.12
CA ALA A 40 -8.02 0.22 -11.89
C ALA A 40 -9.31 1.03 -11.73
N LYS A 41 -9.18 2.21 -11.14
CA LYS A 41 -10.27 3.19 -10.95
C LYS A 41 -9.78 4.59 -11.22
N ASP A 42 -10.67 5.41 -11.78
CA ASP A 42 -10.43 6.84 -11.89
C ASP A 42 -10.59 7.56 -10.53
N ALA A 43 -10.38 8.88 -10.52
CA ALA A 43 -10.50 9.69 -9.31
C ALA A 43 -11.91 9.70 -8.71
N ASP A 44 -12.94 9.46 -9.52
CA ASP A 44 -14.35 9.40 -9.11
C ASP A 44 -14.76 8.01 -8.62
N GLY A 45 -13.86 7.02 -8.73
CA GLY A 45 -14.09 5.65 -8.30
C GLY A 45 -14.71 4.75 -9.36
N ASN A 46 -14.83 5.21 -10.61
CA ASN A 46 -15.33 4.38 -11.70
C ASN A 46 -14.25 3.40 -12.18
N MET A 47 -14.67 2.18 -12.49
CA MET A 47 -13.78 1.16 -13.01
C MET A 47 -13.20 1.57 -14.36
N ILE A 48 -11.89 1.38 -14.52
CA ILE A 48 -11.19 1.50 -15.80
C ILE A 48 -11.06 0.10 -16.37
N SER A 49 -11.53 -0.09 -17.60
CA SER A 49 -11.34 -1.32 -18.37
C SER A 49 -10.53 -1.00 -19.61
N GLY A 50 -9.44 -1.72 -19.81
CA GLY A 50 -8.55 -1.46 -20.93
C GLY A 50 -7.54 -2.58 -21.13
N THR A 51 -6.38 -2.27 -21.67
CA THR A 51 -5.25 -3.18 -21.79
C THR A 51 -4.69 -3.51 -20.41
N ILE A 52 -3.91 -4.59 -20.30
CA ILE A 52 -3.26 -4.92 -19.01
C ILE A 52 -2.34 -3.77 -18.54
N GLU A 53 -1.69 -3.05 -19.45
CA GLU A 53 -0.86 -1.90 -19.13
C GLU A 53 -1.68 -0.75 -18.52
N GLU A 54 -2.82 -0.45 -19.11
CA GLU A 54 -3.72 0.61 -18.62
C GLU A 54 -4.31 0.24 -17.26
N GLU A 55 -4.80 -0.99 -17.10
CA GLU A 55 -5.34 -1.44 -15.82
C GLU A 55 -4.26 -1.55 -14.75
N THR A 56 -3.02 -1.93 -15.09
CA THR A 56 -1.89 -1.92 -14.15
C THR A 56 -1.60 -0.51 -13.65
N ARG A 57 -1.51 0.47 -14.56
CA ARG A 57 -1.30 1.88 -14.16
C ARG A 57 -2.44 2.40 -13.31
N GLY A 58 -3.68 2.12 -13.69
CA GLY A 58 -4.85 2.55 -12.94
C GLY A 58 -4.94 1.94 -11.54
N THR A 59 -4.56 0.68 -11.39
CA THR A 59 -4.49 -0.02 -10.09
C THR A 59 -3.40 0.60 -9.20
N ILE A 60 -2.22 0.86 -9.74
CA ILE A 60 -1.12 1.49 -9.00
C ILE A 60 -1.49 2.93 -8.62
N GLU A 61 -2.20 3.66 -9.49
CA GLU A 61 -2.68 5.00 -9.18
C GLU A 61 -3.71 5.01 -8.04
N ALA A 62 -4.57 4.00 -7.96
CA ALA A 62 -5.49 3.83 -6.83
C ALA A 62 -4.71 3.63 -5.51
N ILE A 63 -3.65 2.82 -5.52
CA ILE A 63 -2.75 2.66 -4.38
C ILE A 63 -2.07 3.98 -4.03
N ARG A 64 -1.56 4.73 -5.02
CA ARG A 64 -0.90 6.03 -4.82
C ARG A 64 -1.82 7.03 -4.13
N ARG A 65 -3.08 7.12 -4.54
CA ARG A 65 -4.06 8.02 -3.91
C ARG A 65 -4.30 7.70 -2.44
N ILE A 66 -4.41 6.42 -2.10
CA ILE A 66 -4.57 5.98 -0.69
C ILE A 66 -3.33 6.34 0.13
N LEU A 67 -2.14 6.07 -0.38
CA LEU A 67 -0.88 6.41 0.30
C LEU A 67 -0.74 7.92 0.55
N ALA A 68 -1.18 8.74 -0.41
CA ALA A 68 -1.11 10.20 -0.30
C ALA A 68 -1.90 10.75 0.89
N GLU A 69 -2.99 10.11 1.31
CA GLU A 69 -3.77 10.50 2.49
C GLU A 69 -2.93 10.45 3.79
N GLU A 70 -1.88 9.63 3.81
CA GLU A 70 -0.97 9.46 4.95
C GLU A 70 0.41 10.10 4.69
N GLY A 71 0.55 10.93 3.65
CA GLY A 71 1.82 11.52 3.27
C GLY A 71 2.87 10.50 2.80
N ALA A 72 2.42 9.31 2.39
CA ALA A 72 3.26 8.26 1.86
C ALA A 72 3.27 8.26 0.33
N THR A 73 4.26 7.60 -0.25
CA THR A 73 4.45 7.45 -1.70
C THR A 73 4.69 5.99 -2.06
N LEU A 74 4.75 5.68 -3.34
CA LEU A 74 5.10 4.33 -3.80
C LEU A 74 6.49 3.88 -3.32
N SER A 75 7.41 4.81 -3.04
CA SER A 75 8.74 4.49 -2.48
C SER A 75 8.67 3.93 -1.06
N ASP A 76 7.58 4.16 -0.35
CA ASP A 76 7.35 3.64 1.01
C ASP A 76 6.77 2.21 0.99
N VAL A 77 6.36 1.69 -0.18
CA VAL A 77 5.81 0.34 -0.32
C VAL A 77 6.90 -0.70 -0.13
N VAL A 78 6.64 -1.68 0.72
CA VAL A 78 7.58 -2.77 1.05
C VAL A 78 7.09 -4.15 0.62
N ARG A 79 5.80 -4.28 0.35
CA ARG A 79 5.19 -5.53 -0.10
C ARG A 79 4.05 -5.25 -1.07
N VAL A 80 3.98 -6.03 -2.14
CA VAL A 80 2.84 -6.08 -3.07
C VAL A 80 2.49 -7.54 -3.36
N THR A 81 1.20 -7.85 -3.34
CA THR A 81 0.66 -9.07 -3.93
C THR A 81 -0.15 -8.69 -5.15
N THR A 82 0.10 -9.34 -6.27
CA THR A 82 -0.60 -9.12 -7.53
C THR A 82 -1.33 -10.37 -7.97
N TYR A 83 -2.57 -10.19 -8.35
CA TYR A 83 -3.46 -11.20 -8.91
C TYR A 83 -3.73 -10.84 -10.36
N LEU A 84 -3.18 -11.63 -11.31
CA LEU A 84 -3.40 -11.48 -12.76
C LEU A 84 -4.47 -12.45 -13.22
N GLU A 85 -5.43 -11.99 -13.99
CA GLU A 85 -6.44 -12.85 -14.60
C GLU A 85 -5.83 -13.84 -15.59
N ASP A 86 -4.76 -13.44 -16.30
CA ASP A 86 -4.09 -14.24 -17.32
C ASP A 86 -2.56 -14.14 -17.17
N ALA A 87 -1.92 -15.27 -16.93
CA ALA A 87 -0.46 -15.36 -16.82
C ALA A 87 0.30 -14.90 -18.07
N ARG A 88 -0.34 -14.92 -19.24
CA ARG A 88 0.25 -14.41 -20.51
C ARG A 88 0.49 -12.91 -20.48
N ASP A 89 -0.18 -12.18 -19.58
CA ASP A 89 0.00 -10.74 -19.39
C ASP A 89 1.20 -10.38 -18.51
N PHE A 90 1.87 -11.38 -17.92
CA PHE A 90 2.94 -11.14 -16.94
C PHE A 90 4.04 -10.20 -17.47
N GLY A 91 4.53 -10.39 -18.68
CA GLY A 91 5.62 -9.57 -19.23
C GLY A 91 5.24 -8.10 -19.37
N ARG A 92 4.04 -7.81 -19.87
CA ARG A 92 3.52 -6.43 -20.05
C ARG A 92 3.24 -5.76 -18.70
N TYR A 93 2.57 -6.48 -17.81
CA TYR A 93 2.37 -6.06 -16.42
C TYR A 93 3.70 -5.75 -15.73
N ASN A 94 4.65 -6.68 -15.79
CA ASN A 94 5.94 -6.57 -15.11
C ASN A 94 6.74 -5.33 -15.51
N ARG A 95 6.69 -4.96 -16.80
CA ARG A 95 7.31 -3.75 -17.32
C ARG A 95 6.71 -2.50 -16.67
N VAL A 96 5.38 -2.37 -16.67
CA VAL A 96 4.68 -1.22 -16.05
C VAL A 96 4.95 -1.16 -14.56
N PHE A 97 4.90 -2.31 -13.88
CA PHE A 97 5.21 -2.40 -12.46
C PHE A 97 6.62 -1.88 -12.16
N GLY A 98 7.62 -2.32 -12.91
CA GLY A 98 9.01 -1.89 -12.74
C GLY A 98 9.20 -0.38 -12.97
N GLU A 99 8.51 0.21 -13.94
CA GLU A 99 8.52 1.65 -14.18
C GLU A 99 7.92 2.44 -13.01
N GLN A 100 6.80 1.99 -12.46
CA GLN A 100 6.07 2.69 -11.41
C GLN A 100 6.72 2.58 -10.02
N PHE A 101 7.27 1.41 -9.70
CA PHE A 101 7.90 1.13 -8.41
C PHE A 101 9.44 1.19 -8.45
N LYS A 102 10.02 1.90 -9.42
CA LYS A 102 11.48 1.97 -9.64
C LYS A 102 12.28 2.43 -8.41
N ASP A 103 11.69 3.26 -7.56
CA ASP A 103 12.33 3.83 -6.37
C ASP A 103 11.95 3.08 -5.07
N ALA A 104 11.15 2.03 -5.17
CA ALA A 104 10.73 1.22 -4.02
C ALA A 104 11.67 0.03 -3.80
N VAL A 105 11.91 -0.29 -2.52
CA VAL A 105 12.56 -1.53 -2.09
C VAL A 105 11.49 -2.45 -1.55
N LEU A 106 10.97 -3.33 -2.39
CA LEU A 106 9.81 -4.15 -2.05
C LEU A 106 9.99 -5.63 -2.39
N ALA A 107 9.25 -6.46 -1.65
CA ALA A 107 9.02 -7.85 -2.00
C ALA A 107 7.67 -7.99 -2.72
N ARG A 108 7.58 -8.89 -3.69
CA ARG A 108 6.36 -9.11 -4.47
C ARG A 108 6.07 -10.60 -4.65
N THR A 109 4.78 -10.92 -4.64
CA THR A 109 4.26 -12.19 -5.16
C THR A 109 3.27 -11.88 -6.27
N THR A 110 3.35 -12.62 -7.36
CA THR A 110 2.40 -12.53 -8.48
C THR A 110 1.82 -13.91 -8.75
N VAL A 111 0.50 -14.01 -8.80
CA VAL A 111 -0.22 -15.25 -9.07
C VAL A 111 -1.24 -15.03 -10.18
N GLU A 112 -1.53 -16.09 -10.95
CA GLU A 112 -2.71 -16.12 -11.80
C GLU A 112 -3.92 -16.46 -10.96
N ALA A 113 -4.89 -15.54 -10.92
CA ALA A 113 -6.14 -15.75 -10.20
C ALA A 113 -7.21 -14.81 -10.76
N ARG A 114 -8.42 -15.32 -10.87
CA ARG A 114 -9.56 -14.49 -11.23
C ARG A 114 -10.04 -13.72 -10.00
N ALA A 115 -10.09 -12.39 -10.11
CA ALA A 115 -10.68 -11.54 -9.08
C ALA A 115 -12.20 -11.77 -8.98
N VAL A 116 -12.79 -11.40 -7.83
CA VAL A 116 -14.23 -11.49 -7.62
C VAL A 116 -15.04 -10.46 -8.41
N ILE A 117 -14.36 -9.48 -9.00
CA ILE A 117 -14.91 -8.47 -9.89
C ILE A 117 -14.25 -8.57 -11.25
N ASN A 118 -14.89 -8.01 -12.28
CA ASN A 118 -14.34 -8.05 -13.64
C ASN A 118 -13.16 -7.06 -13.80
N THR A 119 -11.95 -7.59 -13.71
CA THR A 119 -10.69 -6.85 -13.88
C THR A 119 -9.59 -7.79 -14.33
N LYS A 120 -8.62 -7.29 -15.08
CA LYS A 120 -7.44 -8.06 -15.48
C LYS A 120 -6.39 -8.16 -14.37
N ILE A 121 -6.46 -7.26 -13.39
CA ILE A 121 -5.44 -7.18 -12.35
C ILE A 121 -6.03 -6.60 -11.06
N GLU A 122 -5.62 -7.18 -9.93
CA GLU A 122 -5.85 -6.66 -8.60
C GLU A 122 -4.53 -6.67 -7.84
N MET A 123 -4.30 -5.67 -6.99
CA MET A 123 -3.12 -5.61 -6.11
C MET A 123 -3.52 -5.22 -4.71
N ASP A 124 -2.93 -5.85 -3.72
CA ASP A 124 -2.83 -5.33 -2.35
C ASP A 124 -1.39 -4.91 -2.05
N ALA A 125 -1.20 -4.05 -1.06
CA ALA A 125 0.11 -3.54 -0.72
C ALA A 125 0.26 -3.27 0.78
N ILE A 126 1.52 -3.31 1.24
CA ILE A 126 1.92 -2.86 2.57
C ILE A 126 2.99 -1.80 2.38
N ALA A 127 2.80 -0.64 3.03
CA ALA A 127 3.80 0.42 3.08
C ALA A 127 4.34 0.61 4.50
N TYR A 128 5.59 1.05 4.60
CA TYR A 128 6.23 1.46 5.84
C TYR A 128 6.42 2.97 5.82
N LYS A 129 5.72 3.66 6.70
CA LYS A 129 5.76 5.12 6.81
C LYS A 129 5.54 5.53 8.26
N PRO A 130 6.60 5.68 9.06
CA PRO A 130 6.46 6.18 10.43
C PRO A 130 5.73 7.53 10.45
N PRO A 131 4.77 7.72 11.38
CA PRO A 131 4.10 9.01 11.52
C PRO A 131 5.09 10.13 11.81
N GLN A 132 4.90 11.29 11.18
CA GLN A 132 5.85 12.42 11.29
C GLN A 132 6.08 12.88 12.73
N TRP A 133 5.11 12.75 13.62
CA TRP A 133 5.26 13.13 15.04
C TRP A 133 6.27 12.25 15.79
N MET A 134 6.53 11.01 15.34
CA MET A 134 7.57 10.15 15.94
C MET A 134 8.99 10.62 15.58
N MET A 135 9.19 11.27 14.44
CA MET A 135 10.51 11.77 14.05
C MET A 135 11.01 12.90 14.93
N CYS A 136 10.11 13.64 15.61
CA CYS A 136 10.49 14.69 16.54
C CYS A 136 11.04 14.16 17.88
N TYR A 137 10.84 12.90 18.21
CA TYR A 137 11.32 12.27 19.45
C TYR A 137 12.53 11.36 19.28
N ALA A 138 12.97 11.11 18.06
CA ALA A 138 14.21 10.38 17.81
C ALA A 138 15.41 11.30 18.11
N ARG A 139 15.78 11.44 19.38
CA ARG A 139 17.08 12.01 19.77
C ARG A 139 18.17 11.13 19.17
N PRO A 140 19.21 11.70 18.51
CA PRO A 140 20.37 10.93 18.12
C PRO A 140 20.99 10.34 19.39
N ARG A 141 21.13 9.02 19.44
CA ARG A 141 21.98 8.35 20.44
C ARG A 141 23.44 8.73 20.13
N THR A 142 23.85 9.91 20.56
CA THR A 142 25.28 10.25 20.67
C THR A 142 25.84 9.53 21.88
N GLY A 143 26.14 8.25 21.73
CA GLY A 143 26.98 7.49 22.64
C GLY A 143 28.44 7.75 22.30
N ALA A 144 28.99 8.86 22.77
CA ALA A 144 30.43 9.03 22.80
C ALA A 144 31.01 8.05 23.82
N LEU A 145 31.60 6.96 23.32
CA LEU A 145 32.52 6.15 24.10
C LEU A 145 33.74 7.03 24.45
N ARG A 146 33.75 7.53 25.69
CA ARG A 146 34.98 8.06 26.26
C ARG A 146 35.93 6.88 26.50
N ARG A 147 36.97 6.76 25.66
CA ARG A 147 38.12 5.96 26.01
C ARG A 147 38.86 6.70 27.13
N THR A 148 38.92 6.13 28.30
CA THR A 148 39.86 6.52 29.34
C THR A 148 41.15 5.75 29.09
N THR A 149 42.22 6.50 28.90
CA THR A 149 43.62 6.05 28.96
C THR A 149 43.99 5.69 30.36
#